data_8bdd253fb6f00e8d5c0738b9874d355d
#
_entry.id   8bdd253fb6f00e8d5c0738b9874d355d
#
_cell.length_a   1.000
_cell.length_b   1.000
_cell.length_c   1.000
_cell.angle_alpha   90.00
_cell.angle_beta   90.00
_cell.angle_gamma   90.00
#
_symmetry.space_group_name_H-M   'P 1'
#
loop_
_entity.id
_entity.type
_entity.pdbx_description
1 polymer ?
#
loop_
_entity_poly.entity_id
_entity_poly.type
_entity_poly.pdbx_seq_one_letter_code
_entity_poly.pdbx_strand_id
1 'polypeptide(L)'
;MLRILEQADAHIMLFGHTHKPYHRILKDSNGDFRHAINIGSVGKPKDGDIRGCYVVIDLDENFSLNKADSFKVEFVRVQYDVEKAAQAVEDSPLPNEFADMLRKAY
;
A
#
# COMPACT_ATOMS: atom_id res chain seq x y z
N MET A 1 -13.53 -7.10 4.74
CA MET A 1 -12.10 -7.46 4.54
C MET A 1 -11.83 -8.93 4.88
N LEU A 2 -12.10 -9.36 6.10
CA LEU A 2 -11.87 -10.76 6.51
C LEU A 2 -12.59 -11.77 5.61
N ARG A 3 -13.85 -11.49 5.26
CA ARG A 3 -14.64 -12.33 4.37
C ARG A 3 -13.95 -12.54 3.01
N ILE A 4 -13.35 -11.49 2.46
CA ILE A 4 -12.66 -11.57 1.16
C ILE A 4 -11.42 -12.46 1.28
N LEU A 5 -10.65 -12.32 2.37
CA LEU A 5 -9.47 -13.14 2.63
C LEU A 5 -9.85 -14.62 2.79
N GLU A 6 -10.92 -14.90 3.50
CA GLU A 6 -11.41 -16.27 3.69
C GLU A 6 -11.91 -16.90 2.38
N GLN A 7 -12.64 -16.13 1.58
CA GLN A 7 -13.11 -16.60 0.26
C GLN A 7 -11.95 -16.87 -0.69
N ALA A 8 -10.90 -16.06 -0.65
CA ALA A 8 -9.69 -16.25 -1.46
C ALA A 8 -8.78 -17.35 -0.90
N ASP A 9 -9.06 -17.86 0.30
CA ASP A 9 -8.20 -18.80 1.02
C ASP A 9 -6.76 -18.26 1.16
N ALA A 10 -6.65 -16.96 1.42
CA ALA A 10 -5.38 -16.26 1.54
C ALA A 10 -5.11 -15.82 2.97
N HIS A 11 -3.91 -16.05 3.48
CA HIS A 11 -3.48 -15.55 4.78
C HIS A 11 -2.82 -14.19 4.67
N ILE A 12 -2.23 -13.87 3.52
CA ILE A 12 -1.64 -12.57 3.22
C ILE A 12 -2.22 -12.09 1.89
N MET A 13 -2.82 -10.92 1.89
CA MET A 13 -3.35 -10.29 0.68
C MET A 13 -2.69 -8.93 0.48
N LEU A 14 -2.11 -8.74 -0.69
CA LEU A 14 -1.52 -7.48 -1.11
C LEU A 14 -2.43 -6.83 -2.16
N PHE A 15 -2.68 -5.54 -2.02
CA PHE A 15 -3.56 -4.83 -2.95
C PHE A 15 -3.22 -3.33 -2.97
N GLY A 16 -3.78 -2.62 -3.92
CA GLY A 16 -3.61 -1.19 -4.10
C GLY A 16 -4.94 -0.46 -4.22
N HIS A 17 -5.13 0.28 -5.30
CA HIS A 17 -6.32 1.01 -5.71
C HIS A 17 -6.54 2.33 -4.96
N THR A 18 -6.58 2.35 -3.64
CA THR A 18 -6.86 3.58 -2.89
C THR A 18 -5.67 4.53 -2.82
N HIS A 19 -4.47 4.07 -3.14
CA HIS A 19 -3.20 4.82 -3.04
C HIS A 19 -2.87 5.27 -1.61
N LYS A 20 -3.42 4.56 -0.61
CA LYS A 20 -3.21 4.84 0.82
C LYS A 20 -2.69 3.57 1.48
N PRO A 21 -1.41 3.51 1.87
CA PRO A 21 -0.83 2.30 2.43
C PRO A 21 -1.37 2.04 3.84
N TYR A 22 -1.61 0.77 4.14
CA TYR A 22 -1.93 0.33 5.48
C TYR A 22 -1.70 -1.18 5.63
N HIS A 23 -1.61 -1.63 6.87
CA HIS A 23 -1.52 -3.03 7.22
C HIS A 23 -2.58 -3.33 8.28
N ARG A 24 -3.51 -4.22 7.97
CA ARG A 24 -4.52 -4.72 8.92
C ARG A 24 -4.25 -6.18 9.22
N ILE A 25 -4.35 -6.52 10.49
CA ILE A 25 -4.21 -7.88 10.99
C ILE A 25 -5.58 -8.31 11.51
N LEU A 26 -6.11 -9.41 10.97
CA LEU A 26 -7.45 -9.89 11.26
C LEU A 26 -7.35 -11.33 11.76
N LYS A 27 -8.10 -11.64 12.82
CA LYS A 27 -8.16 -13.00 13.36
C LYS A 27 -9.37 -13.71 12.76
N ASP A 28 -9.14 -14.88 12.15
CA ASP A 28 -10.23 -15.66 11.57
C ASP A 28 -10.90 -16.58 12.59
N SER A 29 -11.92 -17.35 12.14
CA SER A 29 -12.69 -18.25 13.00
C SER A 29 -11.85 -19.42 13.54
N ASN A 30 -10.73 -19.74 12.91
CA ASN A 30 -9.81 -20.79 13.34
C ASN A 30 -8.76 -20.28 14.36
N GLY A 31 -8.78 -19.01 14.67
CA GLY A 31 -7.79 -18.39 15.54
C GLY A 31 -6.48 -18.02 14.85
N ASP A 32 -6.41 -18.17 13.54
CA ASP A 32 -5.26 -17.75 12.73
C ASP A 32 -5.35 -16.28 12.34
N PHE A 33 -4.21 -15.66 12.17
CA PHE A 33 -4.14 -14.27 11.74
C PHE A 33 -4.02 -14.18 10.22
N ARG A 34 -4.81 -13.28 9.65
CA ARG A 34 -4.76 -12.95 8.23
C ARG A 34 -4.35 -11.50 8.07
N HIS A 35 -3.61 -11.20 7.03
CA HIS A 35 -3.00 -9.90 6.82
C HIS A 35 -3.51 -9.28 5.52
N ALA A 36 -4.02 -8.06 5.63
CA ALA A 36 -4.46 -7.27 4.48
C ALA A 36 -3.56 -6.04 4.39
N ILE A 37 -2.80 -5.94 3.31
CA ILE A 37 -1.77 -4.92 3.14
C ILE A 37 -2.07 -4.13 1.87
N ASN A 38 -2.41 -2.85 2.02
CA ASN A 38 -2.44 -1.94 0.90
C ASN A 38 -1.03 -1.40 0.69
N ILE A 39 -0.47 -1.66 -0.48
CA ILE A 39 0.92 -1.32 -0.78
C ILE A 39 1.14 0.13 -1.16
N GLY A 40 0.07 0.94 -1.19
CA GLY A 40 0.15 2.36 -1.51
C GLY A 40 0.31 2.61 -3.01
N SER A 41 1.02 3.66 -3.35
CA SER A 41 1.27 4.04 -4.74
C SER A 41 2.69 4.55 -4.92
N VAL A 42 3.35 4.07 -5.96
CA VAL A 42 4.67 4.59 -6.34
C VAL A 42 4.55 5.97 -6.97
N GLY A 43 3.58 6.15 -7.87
CA GLY A 43 3.51 7.35 -8.71
C GLY A 43 2.45 8.38 -8.33
N LYS A 44 1.48 8.01 -7.48
CA LYS A 44 0.38 8.91 -7.12
C LYS A 44 -0.15 8.64 -5.71
N PRO A 45 0.64 8.90 -4.66
CA PRO A 45 0.17 8.76 -3.28
C PRO A 45 -1.01 9.70 -2.99
N LYS A 46 -1.90 9.27 -2.09
CA LYS A 46 -3.09 10.03 -1.70
C LYS A 46 -3.24 10.17 -0.19
N ASP A 47 -2.16 10.01 0.55
CA ASP A 47 -2.16 10.05 2.01
C ASP A 47 -1.44 11.29 2.58
N GLY A 48 -1.23 12.31 1.76
CA GLY A 48 -0.56 13.54 2.16
C GLY A 48 0.98 13.47 2.09
N ASP A 49 1.54 12.31 1.79
CA ASP A 49 2.98 12.13 1.60
C ASP A 49 3.28 12.01 0.10
N ILE A 50 4.00 13.00 -0.45
CA ILE A 50 4.26 13.08 -1.89
C ILE A 50 5.27 12.06 -2.39
N ARG A 51 5.99 11.40 -1.49
CA ARG A 51 6.99 10.40 -1.84
C ARG A 51 6.32 9.11 -2.33
N GLY A 52 6.96 8.44 -3.28
CA GLY A 52 6.53 7.12 -3.71
C GLY A 52 6.55 6.12 -2.55
N CYS A 53 5.71 5.10 -2.62
CA CYS A 53 5.63 4.08 -1.59
C CYS A 53 5.73 2.70 -2.19
N TYR A 54 6.53 1.84 -1.58
CA TYR A 54 6.50 0.41 -1.83
C TYR A 54 6.61 -0.35 -0.51
N VAL A 55 6.40 -1.64 -0.56
CA VAL A 55 6.33 -2.48 0.63
C VAL A 55 7.37 -3.59 0.53
N VAL A 56 8.09 -3.81 1.61
CA VAL A 56 8.97 -4.97 1.79
C VAL A 56 8.34 -5.90 2.82
N ILE A 57 8.17 -7.16 2.46
CA ILE A 57 7.69 -8.19 3.36
C ILE A 57 8.85 -9.15 3.62
N ASP A 58 9.16 -9.35 4.89
CA ASP A 58 10.24 -10.21 5.33
C ASP A 58 9.63 -11.44 6.00
N LEU A 59 9.69 -12.57 5.30
CA LEU A 59 9.18 -13.87 5.76
C LEU A 59 10.34 -14.83 5.93
N ASP A 60 10.31 -15.60 7.00
CA ASP A 60 11.28 -16.64 7.23
C ASP A 60 10.59 -17.97 7.61
N GLU A 61 11.39 -18.99 7.91
CA GLU A 61 10.89 -20.30 8.29
C GLU A 61 10.14 -20.32 9.63
N ASN A 62 10.26 -19.25 10.43
CA ASN A 62 9.56 -19.10 11.70
C ASN A 62 8.17 -18.48 11.54
N PHE A 63 7.75 -18.20 10.31
CA PHE A 63 6.42 -17.70 10.05
C PHE A 63 5.36 -18.64 10.61
N SER A 64 4.39 -18.07 11.36
CA SER A 64 3.32 -18.84 11.97
C SER A 64 1.99 -18.12 11.81
N LEU A 65 0.96 -18.85 11.38
CA LEU A 65 -0.38 -18.32 11.20
C LEU A 65 -1.05 -17.92 12.52
N ASN A 66 -0.62 -18.51 13.64
CA ASN A 66 -1.22 -18.23 14.95
C ASN A 66 -0.53 -17.10 15.72
N LYS A 67 0.43 -16.43 15.11
CA LYS A 67 1.12 -15.29 15.69
C LYS A 67 0.93 -14.05 14.80
N ALA A 68 0.40 -12.97 15.36
CA ALA A 68 0.13 -11.73 14.64
C ALA A 68 1.40 -11.06 14.10
N ASP A 69 2.51 -11.19 14.81
CA ASP A 69 3.78 -10.52 14.53
C ASP A 69 4.85 -11.47 13.94
N SER A 70 4.41 -12.53 13.24
CA SER A 70 5.32 -13.57 12.76
C SER A 70 6.12 -13.18 11.52
N PHE A 71 5.85 -12.04 10.90
CA PHE A 71 6.65 -11.50 9.80
C PHE A 71 6.66 -9.98 9.84
N LYS A 72 7.62 -9.39 9.12
CA LYS A 72 7.78 -7.95 9.08
C LYS A 72 7.20 -7.36 7.80
N VAL A 73 6.51 -6.22 7.96
CA VAL A 73 6.03 -5.40 6.85
C VAL A 73 6.65 -4.03 6.99
N GLU A 74 7.35 -3.58 5.97
CA GLU A 74 7.99 -2.27 5.96
C GLU A 74 7.44 -1.46 4.79
N PHE A 75 6.94 -0.25 5.09
CA PHE A 75 6.52 0.72 4.08
C PHE A 75 7.70 1.65 3.81
N VAL A 76 8.22 1.59 2.58
CA VAL A 76 9.39 2.38 2.20
C VAL A 76 8.95 3.56 1.35
N ARG A 77 9.34 4.77 1.77
CA ARG A 77 9.05 6.00 1.05
C ARG A 77 10.29 6.44 0.27
N VAL A 78 10.07 6.77 -1.01
CA VAL A 78 11.14 7.15 -1.93
C VAL A 78 10.92 8.57 -2.41
N GLN A 79 11.89 9.45 -2.16
CA GLN A 79 11.89 10.77 -2.76
C GLN A 79 12.18 10.69 -4.24
N TYR A 80 11.43 11.46 -5.02
CA TYR A 80 11.67 11.63 -6.45
C TYR A 80 11.28 13.05 -6.85
N ASP A 81 11.58 13.44 -8.08
CA ASP A 81 11.25 14.77 -8.58
C ASP A 81 9.76 14.88 -8.93
N VAL A 82 8.94 15.11 -7.92
CA VAL A 82 7.49 15.25 -8.06
C VAL A 82 7.14 16.43 -8.95
N GLU A 83 7.89 17.53 -8.85
CA GLU A 83 7.63 18.73 -9.63
C GLU A 83 7.80 18.46 -11.13
N LYS A 84 8.81 17.68 -11.50
CA LYS A 84 9.01 17.27 -12.89
C LYS A 84 7.82 16.44 -13.40
N ALA A 85 7.31 15.51 -12.59
CA ALA A 85 6.15 14.72 -12.95
C ALA A 85 4.89 15.58 -13.06
N ALA A 86 4.67 16.50 -12.12
CA ALA A 86 3.53 17.43 -12.14
C ALA A 86 3.59 18.34 -13.37
N GLN A 87 4.77 18.87 -13.68
CA GLN A 87 4.94 19.71 -14.87
C GLN A 87 4.64 18.95 -16.16
N ALA A 88 5.04 17.67 -16.22
CA ALA A 88 4.72 16.82 -17.37
C ALA A 88 3.21 16.66 -17.55
N VAL A 89 2.44 16.57 -16.46
CA VAL A 89 0.98 16.54 -16.50
C VAL A 89 0.42 17.86 -17.04
N GLU A 90 0.93 18.99 -16.57
CA GLU A 90 0.49 20.32 -17.05
C GLU A 90 0.78 20.53 -18.53
N ASP A 91 1.89 19.97 -19.03
CA ASP A 91 2.29 20.04 -20.44
C ASP A 91 1.51 19.06 -21.33
N SER A 92 0.69 18.21 -20.73
CA SER A 92 -0.13 17.22 -21.41
C SER A 92 -1.57 17.72 -21.61
N PRO A 93 -2.40 16.99 -22.39
CA PRO A 93 -3.84 17.31 -22.50
C PRO A 93 -4.64 17.04 -21.23
N LEU A 94 -4.05 16.45 -20.19
CA LEU A 94 -4.75 16.15 -18.95
C LEU A 94 -5.08 17.44 -18.17
N PRO A 95 -6.16 17.42 -17.36
CA PRO A 95 -6.49 18.57 -16.51
C PRO A 95 -5.36 18.90 -15.53
N ASN A 96 -5.11 20.19 -15.30
CA ASN A 96 -4.06 20.67 -14.39
C ASN A 96 -4.29 20.22 -12.94
N GLU A 97 -5.52 19.92 -12.57
CA GLU A 97 -5.87 19.36 -11.26
C GLU A 97 -5.06 18.09 -10.93
N PHE A 98 -4.76 17.27 -11.93
CA PHE A 98 -3.97 16.05 -11.73
C PHE A 98 -2.53 16.36 -11.31
N ALA A 99 -1.98 17.49 -11.76
CA ALA A 99 -0.67 17.95 -11.30
C ALA A 99 -0.72 18.36 -9.81
N ASP A 100 -1.79 19.03 -9.39
CA ASP A 100 -1.98 19.41 -7.99
C ASP A 100 -2.11 18.18 -7.09
N MET A 101 -2.75 17.11 -7.57
CA MET A 101 -2.84 15.85 -6.84
C MET A 101 -1.47 15.25 -6.56
N LEU A 102 -0.54 15.33 -7.51
CA LEU A 102 0.83 14.86 -7.31
C LEU A 102 1.59 15.73 -6.29
N ARG A 103 1.46 17.04 -6.39
CA ARG A 103 2.15 17.98 -5.50
C ARG A 103 1.69 17.91 -4.06
N LYS A 104 0.45 17.54 -3.83
CA LYS A 104 -0.20 17.56 -2.51
C LYS A 104 -0.56 16.18 -1.98
N ALA A 105 -0.45 15.15 -2.79
CA ALA A 105 -0.74 13.76 -2.45
C ALA A 105 -2.18 13.55 -1.95
N TYR A 106 -3.14 13.98 -2.78
CA TYR A 106 -4.56 13.72 -2.50
C TYR A 106 -5.31 13.07 -3.65
#